data_61c345a035b047f69e0c644554d340a7
#
_entry.id   61c345a035b047f69e0c644554d340a7
#
_cell.length_a   1.000
_cell.length_b   1.000
_cell.length_c   1.000
_cell.angle_alpha   90.00
_cell.angle_beta   90.00
_cell.angle_gamma   90.00
#
_symmetry.space_group_name_H-M   'P 1'
#
loop_
_entity.id
_entity.type
_entity.pdbx_description
1 polymer ?
#
loop_
_entity_poly.entity_id
_entity_poly.type
_entity_poly.pdbx_seq_one_letter_code
_entity_poly.pdbx_strand_id
1 'polypeptide(L)'
;GKADAMKRAKELLDFLGLSDRASHKPAEMSGGEKQRVAVARALINNPSIILADEPSGSLDSRNKDELHQLFFDLRDKYGQTFVIVTHDESLSKITDRTIHIKDGLIDNEKTTIGKEESTEGLA
;
A
#
# COMPACT_ATOMS: atom_id res chain seq x y z
N GLY A 1 7.16 -8.96 -23.72
CA GLY A 1 6.88 -10.35 -24.09
C GLY A 1 6.66 -11.24 -22.86
N LYS A 2 6.43 -12.50 -23.10
CA LYS A 2 6.18 -13.47 -22.02
C LYS A 2 7.38 -13.59 -21.07
N ALA A 3 8.59 -13.58 -21.60
CA ALA A 3 9.81 -13.68 -20.81
C ALA A 3 9.97 -12.46 -19.89
N ASP A 4 9.64 -11.27 -20.39
CA ASP A 4 9.71 -10.04 -19.60
C ASP A 4 8.67 -10.04 -18.50
N ALA A 5 7.47 -10.54 -18.79
CA ALA A 5 6.41 -10.65 -17.78
C ALA A 5 6.79 -11.61 -16.66
N MET A 6 7.41 -12.74 -17.01
CA MET A 6 7.88 -13.70 -16.01
C MET A 6 9.01 -13.14 -15.15
N LYS A 7 9.93 -12.40 -15.77
CA LYS A 7 11.02 -11.75 -15.06
C LYS A 7 10.47 -10.74 -14.05
N ARG A 8 9.52 -9.91 -14.50
CA ARG A 8 8.88 -8.93 -13.61
C ARG A 8 8.14 -9.60 -12.46
N ALA A 9 7.43 -10.68 -12.75
CA ALA A 9 6.72 -11.42 -11.70
C ALA A 9 7.69 -11.94 -10.64
N LYS A 10 8.81 -12.51 -11.04
CA LYS A 10 9.82 -12.99 -10.10
C LYS A 10 10.42 -11.86 -9.28
N GLU A 11 10.74 -10.75 -9.89
CA GLU A 11 11.27 -9.59 -9.19
C GLU A 11 10.29 -9.07 -8.14
N LEU A 12 9.02 -9.00 -8.47
CA LEU A 12 7.99 -8.56 -7.53
C LEU A 12 7.81 -9.54 -6.38
N LEU A 13 7.78 -10.84 -6.68
CA LEU A 13 7.67 -11.84 -5.62
C LEU A 13 8.86 -11.81 -4.66
N ASP A 14 10.07 -11.63 -5.19
CA ASP A 14 11.26 -11.50 -4.37
C ASP A 14 11.18 -10.26 -3.48
N PHE A 15 10.80 -9.13 -4.05
CA PHE A 15 10.69 -7.88 -3.30
C PHE A 15 9.66 -7.97 -2.20
N LEU A 16 8.55 -8.67 -2.47
CA LEU A 16 7.45 -8.83 -1.51
C LEU A 16 7.68 -9.96 -0.50
N GLY A 17 8.81 -10.68 -0.62
CA GLY A 17 9.12 -11.78 0.29
C GLY A 17 8.26 -13.01 0.04
N LEU A 18 7.79 -13.20 -1.18
CA LEU A 18 6.87 -14.28 -1.54
C LEU A 18 7.46 -15.35 -2.45
N SER A 19 8.76 -15.32 -2.71
CA SER A 19 9.38 -16.28 -3.64
C SER A 19 9.12 -17.73 -3.25
N ASP A 20 9.15 -18.03 -1.95
CA ASP A 20 8.90 -19.36 -1.44
C ASP A 20 7.43 -19.78 -1.58
N ARG A 21 6.55 -18.85 -1.87
CA ARG A 21 5.11 -19.06 -1.94
C ARG A 21 4.57 -19.02 -3.37
N ALA A 22 5.44 -18.95 -4.35
CA ALA A 22 5.04 -18.81 -5.74
C ALA A 22 4.12 -19.93 -6.22
N SER A 23 4.31 -21.14 -5.72
CA SER A 23 3.50 -22.31 -6.07
C SER A 23 2.37 -22.60 -5.08
N HIS A 24 2.26 -21.84 -3.99
CA HIS A 24 1.25 -22.08 -2.97
C HIS A 24 -0.11 -21.53 -3.38
N LYS A 25 -1.16 -22.22 -2.97
CA LYS A 25 -2.53 -21.74 -3.17
C LYS A 25 -2.87 -20.68 -2.12
N PRO A 26 -3.80 -19.77 -2.43
CA PRO A 26 -4.20 -18.73 -1.46
C PRO A 26 -4.61 -19.27 -0.10
N ALA A 27 -5.24 -20.44 -0.05
CA ALA A 27 -5.67 -21.06 1.20
C ALA A 27 -4.51 -21.48 2.10
N GLU A 28 -3.32 -21.63 1.54
CA GLU A 28 -2.12 -22.03 2.27
C GLU A 28 -1.32 -20.84 2.81
N MET A 29 -1.78 -19.63 2.53
CA MET A 29 -1.06 -18.40 2.88
C MET A 29 -1.66 -17.72 4.11
N SER A 30 -0.81 -17.02 4.87
CA SER A 30 -1.25 -16.15 5.94
C SER A 30 -2.03 -14.94 5.39
N GLY A 31 -2.72 -14.22 6.26
CA GLY A 31 -3.42 -13.00 5.86
C GLY A 31 -2.48 -11.96 5.24
N GLY A 32 -1.31 -11.77 5.86
CA GLY A 32 -0.30 -10.85 5.34
C GLY A 32 0.24 -11.28 3.98
N GLU A 33 0.50 -12.58 3.81
CA GLU A 33 0.94 -13.11 2.52
C GLU A 33 -0.11 -12.92 1.44
N LYS A 34 -1.38 -13.14 1.75
CA LYS A 34 -2.48 -12.92 0.81
C LYS A 34 -2.55 -11.46 0.36
N GLN A 35 -2.37 -10.53 1.28
CA GLN A 35 -2.37 -9.11 0.94
C GLN A 35 -1.17 -8.74 0.05
N ARG A 36 -0.02 -9.31 0.31
CA ARG A 36 1.16 -9.09 -0.54
C ARG A 36 0.94 -9.64 -1.94
N VAL A 37 0.30 -10.79 -2.07
CA VAL A 37 -0.06 -11.33 -3.39
C VAL A 37 -1.01 -10.40 -4.13
N ALA A 38 -1.98 -9.83 -3.42
CA ALA A 38 -2.90 -8.86 -4.02
C ALA A 38 -2.15 -7.63 -4.53
N VAL A 39 -1.19 -7.15 -3.76
CA VAL A 39 -0.33 -6.03 -4.18
C VAL A 39 0.49 -6.41 -5.41
N ALA A 40 1.06 -7.62 -5.44
CA ALA A 40 1.82 -8.10 -6.60
C ALA A 40 0.96 -8.13 -7.86
N ARG A 41 -0.28 -8.61 -7.74
CA ARG A 41 -1.22 -8.64 -8.86
C ARG A 41 -1.52 -7.23 -9.40
N ALA A 42 -1.68 -6.28 -8.49
CA ALA A 42 -1.92 -4.90 -8.89
C ALA A 42 -0.72 -4.32 -9.63
N LEU A 43 0.49 -4.66 -9.20
CA LEU A 43 1.73 -4.10 -9.74
C LEU A 43 2.17 -4.69 -11.06
N ILE A 44 1.76 -5.92 -11.37
CA ILE A 44 2.31 -6.65 -12.52
C ILE A 44 2.12 -5.93 -13.85
N ASN A 45 1.04 -5.17 -13.98
CA ASN A 45 0.75 -4.42 -15.20
C ASN A 45 1.32 -3.00 -15.18
N ASN A 46 2.13 -2.69 -14.20
CA ASN A 46 2.79 -1.39 -14.07
C ASN A 46 1.81 -0.21 -14.10
N PRO A 47 0.80 -0.18 -13.22
CA PRO A 47 -0.22 0.86 -13.23
C PRO A 47 0.34 2.20 -12.74
N SER A 48 -0.29 3.30 -13.16
CA SER A 48 0.08 4.63 -12.67
C SER A 48 -0.35 4.85 -11.22
N ILE A 49 -1.49 4.30 -10.84
CA ILE A 49 -2.06 4.46 -9.50
C ILE A 49 -2.61 3.13 -9.03
N ILE A 50 -2.38 2.82 -7.77
CA ILE A 50 -2.99 1.66 -7.12
C ILE A 50 -3.98 2.18 -6.08
N LEU A 51 -5.20 1.69 -6.14
CA LEU A 51 -6.25 2.00 -5.18
C LEU A 51 -6.36 0.84 -4.19
N ALA A 52 -6.31 1.14 -2.91
CA ALA A 52 -6.44 0.14 -1.86
C ALA A 52 -7.52 0.58 -0.88
N ASP A 53 -8.51 -0.27 -0.66
CA ASP A 53 -9.63 0.02 0.23
C ASP A 53 -9.48 -0.83 1.49
N GLU A 54 -9.17 -0.17 2.61
CA GLU A 54 -8.93 -0.82 3.90
C GLU A 54 -7.97 -2.01 3.78
N PRO A 55 -6.79 -1.84 3.18
CA PRO A 55 -5.93 -2.98 2.83
C PRO A 55 -5.40 -3.74 4.04
N SER A 56 -5.34 -3.11 5.20
CA SER A 56 -4.83 -3.74 6.43
C SER A 56 -5.94 -4.06 7.45
N GLY A 57 -7.21 -3.91 7.07
CA GLY A 57 -8.33 -4.00 8.00
C GLY A 57 -8.47 -5.33 8.72
N SER A 58 -8.07 -6.43 8.10
CA SER A 58 -8.17 -7.78 8.69
C SER A 58 -6.86 -8.27 9.30
N LEU A 59 -5.81 -7.45 9.29
CA LEU A 59 -4.49 -7.86 9.76
C LEU A 59 -4.26 -7.48 11.22
N ASP A 60 -3.44 -8.27 11.91
CA ASP A 60 -2.96 -7.91 13.24
C ASP A 60 -1.97 -6.74 13.15
N SER A 61 -1.59 -6.18 14.29
CA SER A 61 -0.74 -4.98 14.33
C SER A 61 0.58 -5.14 13.59
N ARG A 62 1.22 -6.29 13.75
CA ARG A 62 2.51 -6.55 13.12
C ARG A 62 2.38 -6.62 11.60
N ASN A 63 1.44 -7.42 11.11
CA ASN A 63 1.21 -7.55 9.68
C ASN A 63 0.72 -6.24 9.07
N LYS A 64 -0.05 -5.48 9.80
CA LYS A 64 -0.50 -4.16 9.38
C LYS A 64 0.70 -3.23 9.16
N ASP A 65 1.59 -3.15 10.13
CA ASP A 65 2.76 -2.29 10.02
C ASP A 65 3.67 -2.71 8.88
N GLU A 66 3.85 -4.02 8.70
CA GLU A 66 4.64 -4.56 7.59
C GLU A 66 4.02 -4.21 6.23
N LEU A 67 2.71 -4.30 6.11
CA LEU A 67 2.03 -3.94 4.86
C LEU A 67 2.17 -2.45 4.56
N HIS A 68 2.00 -1.60 5.57
CA HIS A 68 2.16 -0.16 5.39
C HIS A 68 3.59 0.19 4.97
N GLN A 69 4.57 -0.44 5.61
CA GLN A 69 5.98 -0.23 5.24
C GLN A 69 6.23 -0.67 3.80
N LEU A 70 5.60 -1.75 3.39
CA LEU A 70 5.71 -2.24 2.02
C LEU A 70 5.23 -1.20 1.00
N PHE A 71 4.13 -0.52 1.28
CA PHE A 71 3.63 0.53 0.39
C PHE A 71 4.66 1.65 0.24
N PHE A 72 5.33 2.06 1.32
CA PHE A 72 6.37 3.07 1.26
C PHE A 72 7.61 2.58 0.49
N ASP A 73 7.98 1.33 0.69
CA ASP A 73 9.11 0.74 -0.03
C ASP A 73 8.84 0.68 -1.53
N LEU A 74 7.63 0.34 -1.92
CA LEU A 74 7.22 0.30 -3.33
C LEU A 74 7.18 1.71 -3.93
N ARG A 75 6.71 2.70 -3.15
CA ARG A 75 6.75 4.09 -3.58
C ARG A 75 8.18 4.52 -3.88
N ASP A 76 9.09 4.21 -2.97
CA ASP A 76 10.48 4.64 -3.08
C ASP A 76 11.23 3.92 -4.20
N LYS A 77 10.98 2.62 -4.35
CA LYS A 77 11.69 1.82 -5.36
C LYS A 77 11.14 2.03 -6.77
N TYR A 78 9.83 2.05 -6.93
CA TYR A 78 9.19 2.07 -8.25
C TYR A 78 8.52 3.39 -8.59
N GLY A 79 8.52 4.35 -7.68
CA GLY A 79 7.78 5.60 -7.91
C GLY A 79 6.27 5.40 -7.95
N GLN A 80 5.79 4.34 -7.31
CA GLN A 80 4.37 3.98 -7.36
C GLN A 80 3.52 4.93 -6.52
N THR A 81 2.40 5.36 -7.08
CA THR A 81 1.41 6.15 -6.37
C THR A 81 0.33 5.23 -5.81
N PHE A 82 0.07 5.38 -4.53
CA PHE A 82 -1.01 4.65 -3.84
C PHE A 82 -2.06 5.63 -3.34
N VAL A 83 -3.31 5.26 -3.52
CA VAL A 83 -4.44 5.94 -2.87
C VAL A 83 -5.07 4.91 -1.94
N ILE A 84 -4.96 5.16 -0.65
CA ILE A 84 -5.42 4.23 0.38
C ILE A 84 -6.65 4.81 1.07
N VAL A 85 -7.75 4.08 1.02
CA VAL A 85 -8.96 4.45 1.76
C VAL A 85 -8.95 3.70 3.08
N THR A 86 -9.01 4.42 4.19
CA THR A 86 -8.88 3.80 5.50
C THR A 86 -9.53 4.66 6.58
N HIS A 87 -9.92 4.00 7.67
CA HIS A 87 -10.31 4.66 8.92
C HIS A 87 -9.15 4.74 9.90
N ASP A 88 -7.98 4.20 9.55
CA ASP A 88 -6.81 4.18 10.43
C ASP A 88 -6.09 5.52 10.38
N GLU A 89 -6.33 6.35 11.37
CA GLU A 89 -5.73 7.68 11.44
C GLU A 89 -4.22 7.65 11.67
N SER A 90 -3.67 6.53 12.11
CA SER A 90 -2.21 6.43 12.26
C SER A 90 -1.49 6.58 10.93
N LEU A 91 -2.12 6.19 9.83
CA LEU A 91 -1.56 6.37 8.49
C LEU A 91 -1.44 7.84 8.11
N SER A 92 -2.34 8.69 8.57
CA SER A 92 -2.31 10.11 8.22
C SER A 92 -1.05 10.81 8.66
N LYS A 93 -0.37 10.26 9.66
CA LYS A 93 0.87 10.85 10.20
C LYS A 93 2.10 10.50 9.39
N ILE A 94 2.04 9.47 8.57
CA ILE A 94 3.20 8.95 7.85
C ILE A 94 3.06 8.99 6.33
N THR A 95 1.86 9.23 5.82
CA THR A 95 1.63 9.33 4.38
C THR A 95 2.05 10.70 3.86
N ASP A 96 2.28 10.77 2.56
CA ASP A 96 2.71 12.01 1.91
C ASP A 96 1.60 13.06 1.92
N ARG A 97 0.35 12.62 1.82
CA ARG A 97 -0.80 13.49 1.85
C ARG A 97 -2.00 12.74 2.41
N THR A 98 -2.79 13.42 3.21
CA THR A 98 -4.02 12.86 3.74
C THR A 98 -5.19 13.78 3.41
N ILE A 99 -6.26 13.18 2.87
CA ILE A 99 -7.50 13.90 2.60
C ILE A 99 -8.55 13.31 3.51
N HIS A 100 -9.14 14.15 4.36
CA HIS A 100 -10.22 13.74 5.24
C HIS A 100 -11.56 14.05 4.57
N ILE A 101 -12.45 13.07 4.61
CA ILE A 101 -13.78 13.20 4.02
C ILE A 101 -14.80 13.01 5.14
N LYS A 102 -15.74 13.95 5.23
CA LYS A 102 -16.82 13.89 6.20
C LYS A 102 -18.12 14.28 5.50
N ASP A 103 -19.15 13.47 5.69
CA ASP A 103 -20.47 13.69 5.11
C ASP A 103 -20.42 13.92 3.58
N GLY A 104 -19.54 13.18 2.91
CA GLY A 104 -19.39 13.28 1.45
C GLY A 104 -18.60 14.48 0.96
N LEU A 105 -18.02 15.27 1.87
CA LEU A 105 -17.27 16.47 1.53
C LEU A 105 -15.86 16.40 2.11
N ILE A 106 -14.94 17.08 1.44
CA ILE A 106 -13.57 17.17 1.93
C ILE A 106 -13.53 18.08 3.15
N ASP A 107 -12.94 17.57 4.24
CA ASP A 107 -12.72 18.34 5.45
C ASP A 107 -11.35 18.99 5.36
N ASN A 108 -11.32 20.23 4.92
CA ASN A 108 -10.06 20.97 4.71
C ASN A 108 -9.30 21.24 6.01
N GLU A 109 -9.97 21.28 7.15
CA GLU A 109 -9.31 21.51 8.43
C GLU A 109 -8.42 20.35 8.83
N LYS A 110 -8.78 19.14 8.42
CA LYS A 110 -8.02 17.93 8.76
C LYS A 110 -7.14 17.42 7.63
N THR A 111 -7.29 17.97 6.44
CA THR A 111 -6.50 17.54 5.29
C THR A 111 -5.08 18.07 5.42
N THR A 112 -4.09 17.18 5.26
CA THR A 112 -2.67 17.53 5.38
C THR A 112 -1.90 17.13 4.14
N ILE A 113 -0.78 17.83 3.89
CA ILE A 113 0.14 17.54 2.80
C ILE A 113 1.52 17.37 3.42
N GLY A 114 2.02 16.12 3.41
CA GLY A 114 3.29 15.79 4.03
C GLY A 114 3.19 15.66 5.54
N LYS A 115 4.27 15.17 6.14
CA LYS A 115 4.31 14.87 7.58
C LYS A 115 4.38 16.09 8.47
N GLU A 116 4.90 17.19 7.95
CA GLU A 116 5.21 18.40 8.72
C GLU A 116 4.19 19.50 8.53
N GLU A 117 3.34 19.37 7.56
CA GLU A 117 2.39 20.38 7.15
C GLU A 117 1.37 20.77 8.20
N SER A 118 0.98 19.81 9.02
CA SER A 118 -0.13 20.00 9.95
C SER A 118 0.08 21.11 10.96
N THR A 119 1.32 21.47 11.23
CA THR A 119 1.60 22.53 12.20
C THR A 119 2.09 23.81 11.57
N GLU A 120 2.99 23.70 10.62
CA GLU A 120 3.59 24.87 10.02
C GLU A 120 2.69 25.61 9.06
N GLY A 121 1.90 24.89 8.31
CA GLY A 121 0.96 25.51 7.42
C GLY A 121 -0.12 26.30 8.12
N LEU A 122 -0.31 26.05 9.39
CA LEU A 122 -1.31 26.72 10.22
C LEU A 122 -0.75 27.85 11.05
N ALA A 123 0.54 27.86 11.16
CA ALA A 123 1.20 28.92 11.89
C ALA A 123 1.31 30.16 11.03
#